data_32395c69b999775b3abb44e57114a655
#
_entry.id   32395c69b999775b3abb44e57114a655
#
_cell.length_a   1.000
_cell.length_b   1.000
_cell.length_c   1.000
_cell.angle_alpha   90.00
_cell.angle_beta   90.00
_cell.angle_gamma   90.00
#
_symmetry.space_group_name_H-M   'P 1'
#
loop_
_entity.id
_entity.type
_entity.pdbx_description
1 polymer ?
#
loop_
_entity_poly.entity_id
_entity_poly.type
_entity_poly.pdbx_seq_one_letter_code
_entity_poly.pdbx_strand_id
1 'polypeptide(L)'
;MKKILGVYSAPRPHWVGDGFPVRSLFSYSSHGKQLSPFLLLDYAGPTNFTPSSRPRGVGEHPHRGFETVTIVYKGEVAHRDSTGRGGVIGPGDVQWMTAGAGILHEEFHAPAFSESGGELEMVQLWVNLPSSHKMTPPGYQPILARDIPTVALADDAGSVRVIAGEFEGVRGPAHTFSPLHVWDLRLVQGSVSTLELPEGWTGALIVLKGSVQVSGSAIAREAQMVVLERAGQQVVIEANSDATVLLLSGEPIEEPIVGHGPFVMNSHEEIVQAIDDFNSGRFGVMPE
;
A
#
# COMPACT_ATOMS: atom_id res chain seq x y z
N MET A 1 -24.97 3.81 5.05
CA MET A 1 -23.93 2.79 5.31
C MET A 1 -23.45 2.23 3.99
N LYS A 2 -22.13 2.08 3.80
CA LYS A 2 -21.57 1.41 2.62
C LYS A 2 -21.91 -0.09 2.67
N LYS A 3 -22.35 -0.67 1.55
CA LYS A 3 -22.58 -2.11 1.45
C LYS A 3 -21.28 -2.84 1.14
N ILE A 4 -21.21 -4.09 1.51
CA ILE A 4 -20.10 -4.97 1.20
C ILE A 4 -20.34 -5.62 -0.17
N LEU A 5 -19.39 -5.47 -1.07
CA LEU A 5 -19.41 -6.14 -2.38
C LEU A 5 -18.83 -7.55 -2.32
N GLY A 6 -17.90 -7.79 -1.40
CA GLY A 6 -17.33 -9.11 -1.19
C GLY A 6 -16.21 -9.10 -0.15
N VAL A 7 -15.92 -10.33 0.31
CA VAL A 7 -14.73 -10.63 1.11
C VAL A 7 -13.83 -11.53 0.28
N TYR A 8 -12.61 -11.10 0.06
CA TYR A 8 -11.65 -11.78 -0.81
C TYR A 8 -10.46 -12.25 0.02
N SER A 9 -10.03 -13.47 -0.25
CA SER A 9 -8.80 -14.02 0.33
C SER A 9 -7.70 -13.96 -0.70
N ALA A 10 -6.47 -13.73 -0.25
CA ALA A 10 -5.33 -13.87 -1.14
C ALA A 10 -5.24 -15.30 -1.66
N PRO A 11 -4.93 -15.48 -2.94
CA PRO A 11 -4.58 -16.78 -3.47
C PRO A 11 -3.29 -17.31 -2.80
N ARG A 12 -2.57 -18.20 -3.42
CA ARG A 12 -1.35 -18.76 -2.85
C ARG A 12 -0.27 -17.68 -2.67
N PRO A 13 0.53 -17.75 -1.60
CA PRO A 13 1.67 -16.86 -1.45
C PRO A 13 2.69 -17.12 -2.57
N HIS A 14 3.41 -16.07 -2.95
CA HIS A 14 4.53 -16.15 -3.90
C HIS A 14 5.67 -15.24 -3.42
N TRP A 15 6.84 -15.42 -3.99
CA TRP A 15 8.00 -14.62 -3.67
C TRP A 15 8.16 -13.46 -4.65
N VAL A 16 8.41 -12.27 -4.11
CA VAL A 16 8.92 -11.12 -4.86
C VAL A 16 10.40 -11.01 -4.52
N GLY A 17 11.25 -11.28 -5.51
CA GLY A 17 12.66 -11.54 -5.27
C GLY A 17 12.87 -12.75 -4.35
N ASP A 18 13.88 -12.68 -3.48
CA ASP A 18 14.15 -13.65 -2.42
C ASP A 18 13.93 -13.08 -1.01
N GLY A 19 13.43 -11.84 -0.93
CA GLY A 19 13.21 -11.10 0.32
C GLY A 19 11.77 -11.00 0.77
N PHE A 20 10.79 -11.11 -0.12
CA PHE A 20 9.41 -10.78 0.21
C PHE A 20 8.42 -11.89 -0.18
N PRO A 21 8.04 -12.76 0.78
CA PRO A 21 6.97 -13.74 0.57
C PRO A 21 5.62 -13.03 0.71
N VAL A 22 4.95 -12.75 -0.40
CA VAL A 22 3.74 -11.94 -0.42
C VAL A 22 2.48 -12.73 -0.76
N ARG A 23 1.35 -12.21 -0.32
CA ARG A 23 0.00 -12.57 -0.76
C ARG A 23 -0.59 -11.35 -1.46
N SER A 24 -0.77 -11.44 -2.79
CA SER A 24 -1.44 -10.38 -3.55
C SER A 24 -2.94 -10.41 -3.27
N LEU A 25 -3.45 -9.42 -2.56
CA LEU A 25 -4.88 -9.31 -2.26
C LEU A 25 -5.66 -8.76 -3.45
N PHE A 26 -5.05 -7.85 -4.20
CA PHE A 26 -5.58 -7.38 -5.47
C PHE A 26 -4.47 -6.85 -6.39
N SER A 27 -4.78 -6.72 -7.67
CA SER A 27 -3.94 -6.10 -8.69
C SER A 27 -4.78 -5.28 -9.67
N TYR A 28 -4.13 -4.48 -10.49
CA TYR A 28 -4.81 -3.71 -11.54
C TYR A 28 -5.57 -4.59 -12.54
N SER A 29 -5.16 -5.84 -12.72
CA SER A 29 -5.83 -6.80 -13.59
C SER A 29 -7.03 -7.50 -12.95
N SER A 30 -7.14 -7.52 -11.62
CA SER A 30 -8.27 -8.15 -10.91
C SER A 30 -9.33 -7.15 -10.44
N HIS A 31 -8.93 -6.14 -9.66
CA HIS A 31 -9.83 -5.20 -9.02
C HIS A 31 -9.52 -3.72 -9.34
N GLY A 32 -8.61 -3.43 -10.28
CA GLY A 32 -8.11 -2.08 -10.51
C GLY A 32 -9.21 -1.04 -10.77
N LYS A 33 -10.24 -1.37 -11.56
CA LYS A 33 -11.38 -0.47 -11.78
C LYS A 33 -12.25 -0.28 -10.55
N GLN A 34 -12.41 -1.34 -9.75
CA GLN A 34 -13.26 -1.34 -8.56
C GLN A 34 -12.60 -0.58 -7.41
N LEU A 35 -11.28 -0.70 -7.28
CA LEU A 35 -10.49 -0.13 -6.20
C LEU A 35 -9.72 1.14 -6.60
N SER A 36 -9.91 1.68 -7.83
CA SER A 36 -9.29 2.94 -8.23
C SER A 36 -9.43 4.00 -7.10
N PRO A 37 -8.35 4.69 -6.70
CA PRO A 37 -7.05 4.81 -7.35
C PRO A 37 -6.02 3.72 -6.97
N PHE A 38 -6.37 2.69 -6.23
CA PHE A 38 -5.44 1.65 -5.81
C PHE A 38 -5.31 0.56 -6.87
N LEU A 39 -4.07 0.21 -7.23
CA LEU A 39 -3.76 -0.69 -8.34
C LEU A 39 -3.33 -2.09 -7.90
N LEU A 40 -2.66 -2.20 -6.76
CA LEU A 40 -2.11 -3.45 -6.25
C LEU A 40 -1.92 -3.35 -4.76
N LEU A 41 -2.12 -4.46 -4.05
CA LEU A 41 -1.67 -4.62 -2.68
C LEU A 41 -1.11 -6.04 -2.48
N ASP A 42 0.16 -6.07 -2.12
CA ASP A 42 0.87 -7.24 -1.66
C ASP A 42 1.08 -7.16 -0.14
N TYR A 43 0.68 -8.20 0.56
CA TYR A 43 0.90 -8.34 1.99
C TYR A 43 1.98 -9.38 2.25
N ALA A 44 3.14 -8.94 2.68
CA ALA A 44 4.25 -9.77 3.14
C ALA A 44 4.21 -9.86 4.66
N GLY A 45 3.79 -10.97 5.19
CA GLY A 45 3.83 -11.04 6.62
C GLY A 45 3.24 -12.25 7.26
N PRO A 46 3.36 -12.29 8.60
CA PRO A 46 4.68 -12.19 9.25
C PRO A 46 5.54 -13.42 8.94
N THR A 47 6.79 -13.21 8.61
CA THR A 47 7.72 -14.29 8.21
C THR A 47 9.05 -14.12 8.93
N ASN A 48 9.55 -15.20 9.55
CA ASN A 48 10.86 -15.20 10.20
C ASN A 48 11.99 -15.48 9.22
N PHE A 49 12.98 -14.62 9.21
CA PHE A 49 14.20 -14.75 8.43
C PHE A 49 15.38 -15.06 9.35
N THR A 50 16.19 -16.02 8.94
CA THR A 50 17.46 -16.29 9.62
C THR A 50 18.50 -15.23 9.25
N PRO A 51 19.48 -14.96 10.11
CA PRO A 51 20.62 -14.11 9.77
C PRO A 51 21.26 -14.49 8.44
N SER A 52 21.68 -13.48 7.68
CA SER A 52 22.31 -13.67 6.36
C SER A 52 23.36 -12.61 6.11
N SER A 53 24.51 -13.01 5.59
CA SER A 53 25.55 -12.12 5.08
C SER A 53 25.25 -11.59 3.66
N ARG A 54 24.23 -12.16 3.00
CA ARG A 54 23.75 -11.67 1.70
C ARG A 54 22.42 -10.96 1.90
N PRO A 55 22.27 -9.71 1.41
CA PRO A 55 20.99 -9.04 1.44
C PRO A 55 19.97 -9.82 0.61
N ARG A 56 18.77 -10.02 1.18
CA ARG A 56 17.61 -10.59 0.47
C ARG A 56 16.72 -9.44 0.03
N GLY A 57 16.10 -9.56 -1.12
CA GLY A 57 15.22 -8.50 -1.62
C GLY A 57 14.89 -8.64 -3.09
N VAL A 58 14.63 -7.51 -3.72
CA VAL A 58 14.39 -7.38 -5.16
C VAL A 58 15.44 -6.44 -5.72
N GLY A 59 16.24 -6.96 -6.67
CA GLY A 59 17.21 -6.15 -7.38
C GLY A 59 16.56 -5.09 -8.27
N GLU A 60 17.40 -4.36 -8.97
CA GLU A 60 17.00 -3.26 -9.86
C GLU A 60 15.84 -3.66 -10.79
N HIS A 61 14.77 -2.87 -10.73
CA HIS A 61 13.61 -3.01 -11.58
C HIS A 61 12.93 -1.65 -11.84
N PRO A 62 12.21 -1.50 -12.97
CA PRO A 62 11.58 -0.23 -13.34
C PRO A 62 10.16 -0.09 -12.79
N HIS A 63 9.69 1.16 -12.72
CA HIS A 63 8.26 1.50 -12.61
C HIS A 63 7.94 2.75 -13.40
N ARG A 64 6.70 2.85 -13.94
CA ARG A 64 6.17 4.07 -14.58
C ARG A 64 4.66 4.20 -14.39
N GLY A 65 4.21 5.44 -14.15
CA GLY A 65 2.80 5.84 -14.25
C GLY A 65 2.00 5.70 -12.95
N PHE A 66 2.63 5.38 -11.83
CA PHE A 66 1.99 5.21 -10.53
C PHE A 66 2.98 5.49 -9.39
N GLU A 67 2.52 5.26 -8.17
CA GLU A 67 3.31 5.38 -6.95
C GLU A 67 3.40 4.04 -6.24
N THR A 68 4.55 3.72 -5.64
CA THR A 68 4.72 2.58 -4.73
C THR A 68 4.77 3.08 -3.30
N VAL A 69 4.03 2.40 -2.42
CA VAL A 69 3.95 2.73 -0.99
C VAL A 69 4.30 1.49 -0.20
N THR A 70 5.39 1.54 0.55
CA THR A 70 5.84 0.46 1.44
C THR A 70 5.53 0.85 2.88
N ILE A 71 4.73 0.05 3.58
CA ILE A 71 4.38 0.24 5.00
C ILE A 71 5.01 -0.91 5.77
N VAL A 72 5.95 -0.62 6.66
CA VAL A 72 6.64 -1.65 7.46
C VAL A 72 5.95 -1.79 8.81
N TYR A 73 5.61 -3.01 9.19
CA TYR A 73 5.07 -3.35 10.50
C TYR A 73 6.11 -4.00 11.41
N LYS A 74 6.98 -4.83 10.84
CA LYS A 74 8.09 -5.50 11.53
C LYS A 74 9.27 -5.67 10.57
N GLY A 75 10.50 -5.69 11.12
CA GLY A 75 11.71 -5.77 10.34
C GLY A 75 12.09 -4.42 9.74
N GLU A 76 13.06 -4.41 8.83
CA GLU A 76 13.57 -3.20 8.20
C GLU A 76 13.85 -3.43 6.72
N VAL A 77 13.47 -2.46 5.89
CA VAL A 77 13.66 -2.48 4.43
C VAL A 77 14.56 -1.30 4.04
N ALA A 78 15.58 -1.58 3.26
CA ALA A 78 16.42 -0.59 2.61
C ALA A 78 15.99 -0.42 1.16
N HIS A 79 15.90 0.81 0.72
CA HIS A 79 15.53 1.20 -0.64
C HIS A 79 16.57 2.16 -1.20
N ARG A 80 16.84 2.07 -2.50
CA ARG A 80 17.52 3.11 -3.29
C ARG A 80 16.99 3.13 -4.71
N ASP A 81 17.14 4.29 -5.37
CA ASP A 81 16.59 4.52 -6.70
C ASP A 81 17.53 5.31 -7.63
N SER A 82 17.18 5.33 -8.91
CA SER A 82 17.98 6.00 -9.97
C SER A 82 17.99 7.53 -9.88
N THR A 83 17.24 8.14 -8.96
CA THR A 83 17.36 9.59 -8.67
C THR A 83 18.42 9.90 -7.62
N GLY A 84 19.09 8.86 -7.08
CA GLY A 84 20.05 8.99 -5.99
C GLY A 84 19.41 9.12 -4.62
N ARG A 85 18.11 8.84 -4.50
CA ARG A 85 17.40 8.82 -3.22
C ARG A 85 17.29 7.41 -2.69
N GLY A 86 17.03 7.32 -1.41
CA GLY A 86 16.86 6.04 -0.73
C GLY A 86 16.92 6.22 0.79
N GLY A 87 16.86 5.11 1.48
CA GLY A 87 16.92 5.10 2.95
C GLY A 87 16.52 3.74 3.51
N VAL A 88 16.50 3.67 4.82
CA VAL A 88 16.01 2.53 5.59
C VAL A 88 14.72 2.93 6.28
N ILE A 89 13.71 2.09 6.17
CA ILE A 89 12.44 2.21 6.87
C ILE A 89 12.25 1.01 7.80
N GLY A 90 11.80 1.29 9.03
CA GLY A 90 11.55 0.32 10.07
C GLY A 90 10.09 0.29 10.52
N PRO A 91 9.79 -0.39 11.64
CA PRO A 91 8.43 -0.56 12.11
C PRO A 91 7.67 0.76 12.30
N GLY A 92 6.56 0.88 11.58
CA GLY A 92 5.70 2.06 11.57
C GLY A 92 6.08 3.13 10.55
N ASP A 93 7.24 3.04 9.92
CA ASP A 93 7.63 3.96 8.85
C ASP A 93 6.93 3.60 7.54
N VAL A 94 6.84 4.60 6.66
CA VAL A 94 6.28 4.48 5.33
C VAL A 94 7.23 5.11 4.32
N GLN A 95 7.46 4.41 3.22
CA GLN A 95 8.11 4.95 2.04
C GLN A 95 7.04 5.18 0.98
N TRP A 96 6.97 6.39 0.46
CA TRP A 96 6.07 6.76 -0.62
C TRP A 96 6.89 7.25 -1.81
N MET A 97 7.02 6.41 -2.84
CA MET A 97 7.79 6.73 -4.03
C MET A 97 6.87 6.97 -5.22
N THR A 98 6.98 8.14 -5.82
CA THR A 98 6.33 8.46 -7.11
C THR A 98 7.23 7.98 -8.25
N ALA A 99 6.81 6.97 -9.00
CA ALA A 99 7.54 6.52 -10.18
C ALA A 99 7.35 7.49 -11.35
N GLY A 100 6.15 8.01 -11.53
CA GLY A 100 5.85 9.04 -12.53
C GLY A 100 6.34 8.70 -13.94
N ALA A 101 7.22 9.54 -14.50
CA ALA A 101 7.78 9.39 -15.83
C ALA A 101 8.71 8.18 -16.02
N GLY A 102 9.10 7.55 -14.92
CA GLY A 102 9.93 6.34 -14.92
C GLY A 102 11.08 6.44 -13.93
N ILE A 103 11.31 5.36 -13.21
CA ILE A 103 12.36 5.21 -12.21
C ILE A 103 12.87 3.77 -12.20
N LEU A 104 14.13 3.58 -11.86
CA LEU A 104 14.68 2.29 -11.43
C LEU A 104 14.82 2.32 -9.93
N HIS A 105 14.48 1.22 -9.25
CA HIS A 105 14.74 1.08 -7.83
C HIS A 105 15.03 -0.36 -7.44
N GLU A 106 15.53 -0.53 -6.24
CA GLU A 106 15.72 -1.83 -5.61
C GLU A 106 15.34 -1.76 -4.13
N GLU A 107 14.88 -2.88 -3.61
CA GLU A 107 14.44 -3.02 -2.23
C GLU A 107 15.06 -4.27 -1.62
N PHE A 108 15.73 -4.11 -0.48
CA PHE A 108 16.38 -5.21 0.24
C PHE A 108 16.05 -5.15 1.73
N HIS A 109 16.19 -6.26 2.41
CA HIS A 109 16.29 -6.23 3.87
C HIS A 109 17.43 -5.29 4.27
N ALA A 110 17.18 -4.41 5.23
CA ALA A 110 18.22 -3.52 5.72
C ALA A 110 19.43 -4.31 6.25
N PRO A 111 20.65 -3.77 6.19
CA PRO A 111 21.85 -4.47 6.65
C PRO A 111 21.73 -4.99 8.08
N ALA A 112 21.27 -4.18 9.02
CA ALA A 112 21.11 -4.57 10.42
C ALA A 112 20.08 -5.72 10.58
N PHE A 113 18.96 -5.65 9.85
CA PHE A 113 17.97 -6.72 9.84
C PHE A 113 18.50 -7.99 9.17
N SER A 114 19.27 -7.87 8.10
CA SER A 114 19.91 -9.01 7.44
C SER A 114 20.88 -9.74 8.38
N GLU A 115 21.67 -8.98 9.15
CA GLU A 115 22.64 -9.53 10.11
C GLU A 115 21.98 -10.20 11.32
N SER A 116 20.91 -9.61 11.86
CA SER A 116 20.19 -10.13 13.02
C SER A 116 19.19 -11.22 12.69
N GLY A 117 18.62 -11.16 11.50
CA GLY A 117 17.38 -11.88 11.20
C GLY A 117 16.21 -11.34 12.01
N GLY A 118 15.10 -12.06 11.99
CA GLY A 118 13.89 -11.69 12.73
C GLY A 118 12.64 -11.78 11.88
N GLU A 119 11.57 -11.23 12.41
CA GLU A 119 10.27 -11.23 11.74
C GLU A 119 10.14 -10.01 10.81
N LEU A 120 9.76 -10.26 9.56
CA LEU A 120 9.39 -9.23 8.59
C LEU A 120 7.88 -9.23 8.40
N GLU A 121 7.29 -8.05 8.42
CA GLU A 121 5.88 -7.82 8.08
C GLU A 121 5.74 -6.46 7.41
N MET A 122 5.24 -6.43 6.16
CA MET A 122 5.05 -5.19 5.41
C MET A 122 3.89 -5.30 4.40
N VAL A 123 3.44 -4.16 3.97
CA VAL A 123 2.50 -4.00 2.85
C VAL A 123 3.20 -3.22 1.74
N GLN A 124 3.08 -3.72 0.51
CA GLN A 124 3.38 -2.98 -0.71
C GLN A 124 2.06 -2.59 -1.38
N LEU A 125 1.82 -1.29 -1.52
CA LEU A 125 0.63 -0.74 -2.15
C LEU A 125 1.03 0.06 -3.40
N TRP A 126 0.31 -0.12 -4.50
CA TRP A 126 0.45 0.73 -5.68
C TRP A 126 -0.74 1.69 -5.78
N VAL A 127 -0.43 2.96 -5.95
CA VAL A 127 -1.41 4.05 -6.09
C VAL A 127 -1.30 4.64 -7.48
N ASN A 128 -2.41 4.69 -8.21
CA ASN A 128 -2.45 5.22 -9.57
C ASN A 128 -2.24 6.73 -9.60
N LEU A 129 -1.67 7.20 -10.68
CA LEU A 129 -1.62 8.62 -11.02
C LEU A 129 -2.68 8.93 -12.07
N PRO A 130 -3.39 10.06 -11.98
CA PRO A 130 -4.23 10.54 -13.08
C PRO A 130 -3.37 10.83 -14.32
N SER A 131 -3.95 10.76 -15.49
CA SER A 131 -3.24 10.94 -16.78
C SER A 131 -2.39 12.20 -16.83
N SER A 132 -2.90 13.29 -16.25
CA SER A 132 -2.20 14.58 -16.15
C SER A 132 -0.90 14.51 -15.33
N HIS A 133 -0.71 13.49 -14.51
CA HIS A 133 0.44 13.33 -13.62
C HIS A 133 1.26 12.06 -13.87
N LYS A 134 0.87 11.20 -14.82
CA LYS A 134 1.63 9.97 -15.13
C LYS A 134 3.06 10.22 -15.56
N MET A 135 3.33 11.35 -16.13
CA MET A 135 4.67 11.77 -16.58
C MET A 135 5.32 12.80 -15.65
N THR A 136 4.86 12.92 -14.40
CA THR A 136 5.51 13.77 -13.40
C THR A 136 6.92 13.25 -13.10
N PRO A 137 7.88 14.11 -12.73
CA PRO A 137 9.20 13.66 -12.31
C PRO A 137 9.12 12.67 -11.13
N PRO A 138 9.98 11.66 -11.08
CA PRO A 138 10.09 10.77 -9.94
C PRO A 138 10.31 11.50 -8.62
N GLY A 139 9.67 11.02 -7.56
CA GLY A 139 9.73 11.62 -6.24
C GLY A 139 9.81 10.59 -5.12
N TYR A 140 10.27 11.04 -3.94
CA TYR A 140 10.43 10.18 -2.77
C TYR A 140 10.03 10.92 -1.51
N GLN A 141 9.17 10.30 -0.70
CA GLN A 141 8.72 10.82 0.59
C GLN A 141 9.06 9.78 1.67
N PRO A 142 10.10 10.00 2.48
CA PRO A 142 10.34 9.23 3.69
C PRO A 142 9.39 9.73 4.78
N ILE A 143 8.45 8.91 5.19
CA ILE A 143 7.44 9.23 6.20
C ILE A 143 7.73 8.39 7.43
N LEU A 144 8.32 9.01 8.45
CA LEU A 144 8.71 8.29 9.65
C LEU A 144 7.52 8.08 10.59
N ALA A 145 7.54 7.01 11.35
CA ALA A 145 6.47 6.66 12.29
C ALA A 145 6.09 7.80 13.24
N ARG A 146 7.08 8.59 13.68
CA ARG A 146 6.89 9.75 14.56
C ARG A 146 6.16 10.93 13.89
N ASP A 147 6.16 10.97 12.56
CA ASP A 147 5.54 12.06 11.77
C ASP A 147 4.10 11.69 11.35
N ILE A 148 3.67 10.45 11.60
CA ILE A 148 2.32 9.98 11.31
C ILE A 148 1.44 10.21 12.52
N PRO A 149 0.45 11.14 12.44
CA PRO A 149 -0.43 11.40 13.56
C PRO A 149 -1.32 10.19 13.88
N THR A 150 -1.59 10.01 15.16
CA THR A 150 -2.46 8.95 15.68
C THR A 150 -3.64 9.60 16.39
N VAL A 151 -4.86 9.22 16.00
CA VAL A 151 -6.12 9.68 16.57
C VAL A 151 -6.74 8.53 17.35
N ALA A 152 -7.12 8.75 18.60
CA ALA A 152 -7.83 7.76 19.39
C ALA A 152 -9.27 7.63 18.89
N LEU A 153 -9.76 6.39 18.80
CA LEU A 153 -11.17 6.12 18.53
C LEU A 153 -12.00 6.31 19.80
N ALA A 154 -13.28 6.67 19.63
CA ALA A 154 -14.20 6.80 20.74
C ALA A 154 -14.33 5.50 21.55
N ASP A 155 -14.73 5.61 22.82
CA ASP A 155 -15.00 4.49 23.73
C ASP A 155 -13.82 3.51 23.87
N ASP A 156 -12.59 4.03 23.80
CA ASP A 156 -11.35 3.25 23.88
C ASP A 156 -11.29 2.11 22.84
N ALA A 157 -11.97 2.28 21.70
CA ALA A 157 -12.06 1.28 20.65
C ALA A 157 -10.74 1.02 19.92
N GLY A 158 -9.74 1.87 20.15
CA GLY A 158 -8.42 1.75 19.54
C GLY A 158 -7.91 3.07 19.00
N SER A 159 -7.22 3.02 17.87
CA SER A 159 -6.64 4.22 17.25
C SER A 159 -6.51 4.09 15.73
N VAL A 160 -6.42 5.24 15.08
CA VAL A 160 -6.18 5.40 13.65
C VAL A 160 -4.88 6.17 13.46
N ARG A 161 -3.91 5.58 12.78
CA ARG A 161 -2.73 6.28 12.26
C ARG A 161 -3.07 6.80 10.86
N VAL A 162 -3.01 8.11 10.68
CA VAL A 162 -3.38 8.78 9.43
C VAL A 162 -2.14 8.92 8.55
N ILE A 163 -1.91 7.97 7.64
CA ILE A 163 -0.75 7.98 6.74
C ILE A 163 -0.99 8.98 5.61
N ALA A 164 -2.16 8.93 4.98
CA ALA A 164 -2.57 9.83 3.91
C ALA A 164 -4.04 10.25 4.07
N GLY A 165 -4.36 11.43 3.58
CA GLY A 165 -5.69 12.01 3.68
C GLY A 165 -5.96 12.62 5.05
N GLU A 166 -7.21 12.57 5.50
CA GLU A 166 -7.65 13.23 6.74
C GLU A 166 -8.59 12.30 7.52
N PHE A 167 -8.46 12.27 8.83
CA PHE A 167 -9.36 11.60 9.75
C PHE A 167 -9.70 12.55 10.92
N GLU A 168 -10.98 12.85 11.14
CA GLU A 168 -11.46 13.77 12.21
C GLU A 168 -10.70 15.12 12.26
N GLY A 169 -10.42 15.71 11.09
CA GLY A 169 -9.70 16.97 10.98
C GLY A 169 -8.18 16.86 11.11
N VAL A 170 -7.64 15.67 11.36
CA VAL A 170 -6.20 15.41 11.43
C VAL A 170 -5.70 14.90 10.08
N ARG A 171 -4.72 15.61 9.51
CA ARG A 171 -4.13 15.26 8.22
C ARG A 171 -2.89 14.39 8.36
N GLY A 172 -2.81 13.37 7.49
CA GLY A 172 -1.61 12.57 7.30
C GLY A 172 -0.52 13.32 6.52
N PRO A 173 0.75 12.92 6.69
CA PRO A 173 1.90 13.59 6.10
C PRO A 173 2.10 13.31 4.61
N ALA A 174 1.51 12.26 4.05
CA ALA A 174 1.72 11.91 2.64
C ALA A 174 1.08 12.93 1.70
N HIS A 175 1.85 13.40 0.72
CA HIS A 175 1.34 14.16 -0.41
C HIS A 175 0.86 13.20 -1.50
N THR A 176 -0.35 13.40 -2.00
CA THR A 176 -1.01 12.55 -3.00
C THR A 176 -1.44 13.37 -4.21
N PHE A 177 -1.50 12.74 -5.39
CA PHE A 177 -1.92 13.37 -6.65
C PHE A 177 -3.44 13.31 -6.88
N SER A 178 -4.13 12.51 -6.10
CA SER A 178 -5.60 12.44 -6.06
C SER A 178 -6.06 12.35 -4.61
N PRO A 179 -7.30 12.76 -4.30
CA PRO A 179 -7.83 12.64 -2.96
C PRO A 179 -7.97 11.18 -2.54
N LEU A 180 -7.31 10.79 -1.45
CA LEU A 180 -7.38 9.45 -0.91
C LEU A 180 -7.07 9.39 0.59
N HIS A 181 -7.45 8.30 1.21
CA HIS A 181 -7.14 7.95 2.60
C HIS A 181 -6.38 6.63 2.65
N VAL A 182 -5.30 6.62 3.40
CA VAL A 182 -4.60 5.41 3.85
C VAL A 182 -4.52 5.51 5.37
N TRP A 183 -5.38 4.74 6.04
CA TRP A 183 -5.50 4.72 7.49
C TRP A 183 -5.11 3.35 8.04
N ASP A 184 -4.22 3.35 9.02
CA ASP A 184 -3.75 2.14 9.69
C ASP A 184 -4.39 2.06 11.08
N LEU A 185 -5.37 1.16 11.23
CA LEU A 185 -6.21 1.02 12.42
C LEU A 185 -5.63 -0.03 13.37
N ARG A 186 -5.65 0.29 14.66
CA ARG A 186 -5.44 -0.63 15.76
C ARG A 186 -6.74 -0.72 16.54
N LEU A 187 -7.41 -1.86 16.51
CA LEU A 187 -8.73 -2.05 17.11
C LEU A 187 -8.62 -2.99 18.30
N VAL A 188 -9.31 -2.64 19.37
CA VAL A 188 -9.37 -3.41 20.62
C VAL A 188 -10.49 -4.44 20.54
N GLN A 189 -10.24 -5.67 20.99
CA GLN A 189 -11.24 -6.73 21.01
C GLN A 189 -12.54 -6.30 21.67
N GLY A 190 -13.66 -6.62 21.04
CA GLY A 190 -15.02 -6.33 21.52
C GLY A 190 -15.48 -4.88 21.26
N SER A 191 -14.62 -4.04 20.70
CA SER A 191 -14.99 -2.67 20.35
C SER A 191 -15.76 -2.58 19.03
N VAL A 192 -16.55 -1.52 18.91
CA VAL A 192 -17.28 -1.16 17.70
C VAL A 192 -16.91 0.25 17.31
N SER A 193 -16.47 0.44 16.08
CA SER A 193 -16.11 1.74 15.53
C SER A 193 -16.94 2.04 14.29
N THR A 194 -17.43 3.27 14.18
CA THR A 194 -18.07 3.78 12.96
C THR A 194 -17.16 4.80 12.31
N LEU A 195 -16.74 4.52 11.10
CA LEU A 195 -15.88 5.40 10.31
C LEU A 195 -16.68 6.03 9.19
N GLU A 196 -16.36 7.27 8.86
CA GLU A 196 -16.97 7.98 7.74
C GLU A 196 -16.00 8.09 6.57
N LEU A 197 -16.47 7.71 5.39
CA LEU A 197 -15.78 7.82 4.11
C LEU A 197 -16.59 8.71 3.18
N PRO A 198 -15.96 9.48 2.29
CA PRO A 198 -16.69 10.29 1.34
C PRO A 198 -17.64 9.48 0.46
N GLU A 199 -18.80 10.05 0.17
CA GLU A 199 -19.76 9.47 -0.78
C GLU A 199 -19.13 9.35 -2.18
N GLY A 200 -19.36 8.24 -2.85
CA GLY A 200 -18.79 7.98 -4.19
C GLY A 200 -17.35 7.46 -4.21
N TRP A 201 -16.63 7.51 -3.09
CA TRP A 201 -15.28 6.99 -3.02
C TRP A 201 -15.24 5.47 -2.89
N THR A 202 -14.22 4.87 -3.45
CA THR A 202 -13.89 3.47 -3.21
C THR A 202 -13.56 3.24 -1.74
N GLY A 203 -13.75 2.03 -1.27
CA GLY A 203 -13.36 1.63 0.08
C GLY A 203 -12.94 0.17 0.12
N ALA A 204 -11.86 -0.11 0.80
CA ALA A 204 -11.41 -1.45 1.11
C ALA A 204 -10.82 -1.53 2.52
N LEU A 205 -11.06 -2.64 3.20
CA LEU A 205 -10.49 -2.96 4.50
C LEU A 205 -9.60 -4.20 4.34
N ILE A 206 -8.35 -4.07 4.66
CA ILE A 206 -7.37 -5.16 4.60
C ILE A 206 -7.05 -5.57 6.04
N VAL A 207 -7.43 -6.79 6.42
CA VAL A 207 -7.14 -7.32 7.75
C VAL A 207 -5.73 -7.92 7.73
N LEU A 208 -4.81 -7.26 8.44
CA LEU A 208 -3.42 -7.72 8.56
C LEU A 208 -3.24 -8.64 9.77
N LYS A 209 -4.00 -8.41 10.84
CA LYS A 209 -3.98 -9.22 12.06
C LYS A 209 -5.37 -9.28 12.66
N GLY A 210 -5.71 -10.42 13.25
CA GLY A 210 -6.97 -10.60 13.98
C GLY A 210 -8.18 -10.85 13.09
N SER A 211 -9.34 -10.46 13.56
CA SER A 211 -10.62 -10.69 12.90
C SER A 211 -11.60 -9.57 13.21
N VAL A 212 -12.29 -9.10 12.20
CA VAL A 212 -13.31 -8.06 12.31
C VAL A 212 -14.61 -8.46 11.63
N GLN A 213 -15.73 -7.98 12.15
CA GLN A 213 -17.02 -8.00 11.47
C GLN A 213 -17.30 -6.63 10.89
N VAL A 214 -17.62 -6.56 9.61
CA VAL A 214 -17.88 -5.30 8.90
C VAL A 214 -19.37 -5.17 8.62
N SER A 215 -19.94 -4.02 8.98
CA SER A 215 -21.34 -3.64 8.76
C SER A 215 -22.34 -4.74 9.19
N GLY A 216 -22.04 -5.46 10.27
CA GLY A 216 -22.89 -6.50 10.85
C GLY A 216 -23.12 -7.75 9.98
N SER A 217 -22.46 -7.86 8.82
CA SER A 217 -22.78 -8.89 7.83
C SER A 217 -21.62 -9.76 7.38
N ALA A 218 -20.40 -9.26 7.35
CA ALA A 218 -19.26 -10.02 6.86
C ALA A 218 -18.13 -10.08 7.89
N ILE A 219 -17.57 -11.25 8.11
CA ILE A 219 -16.40 -11.47 8.95
C ILE A 219 -15.18 -11.60 8.03
N ALA A 220 -14.18 -10.77 8.30
CA ALA A 220 -12.88 -10.84 7.65
C ALA A 220 -11.79 -11.18 8.67
N ARG A 221 -10.80 -11.94 8.21
CA ARG A 221 -9.67 -12.45 9.00
C ARG A 221 -8.36 -12.03 8.36
N GLU A 222 -7.27 -12.36 9.01
CA GLU A 222 -5.92 -12.12 8.51
C GLU A 222 -5.74 -12.50 7.04
N ALA A 223 -5.08 -11.62 6.28
CA ALA A 223 -4.87 -11.71 4.84
C ALA A 223 -6.18 -11.79 4.02
N GLN A 224 -7.25 -11.16 4.52
CA GLN A 224 -8.49 -10.96 3.78
C GLN A 224 -8.77 -9.49 3.53
N MET A 225 -9.44 -9.21 2.43
CA MET A 225 -9.88 -7.89 2.02
C MET A 225 -11.40 -7.84 1.93
N VAL A 226 -11.99 -6.81 2.54
CA VAL A 226 -13.41 -6.47 2.36
C VAL A 226 -13.49 -5.32 1.37
N VAL A 227 -14.24 -5.48 0.29
CA VAL A 227 -14.48 -4.42 -0.69
C VAL A 227 -15.85 -3.84 -0.47
N LEU A 228 -15.92 -2.51 -0.42
CA LEU A 228 -17.13 -1.76 -0.16
C LEU A 228 -17.70 -1.14 -1.44
N GLU A 229 -19.02 -0.96 -1.45
CA GLU A 229 -19.69 -0.13 -2.46
C GLU A 229 -19.24 1.33 -2.38
N ARG A 230 -19.21 2.02 -3.51
CA ARG A 230 -18.92 3.46 -3.55
C ARG A 230 -20.02 4.28 -2.90
N ALA A 231 -21.28 3.83 -3.00
CA ALA A 231 -22.44 4.47 -2.38
C ALA A 231 -22.41 4.32 -0.85
N GLY A 232 -22.94 5.34 -0.16
CA GLY A 232 -22.93 5.42 1.30
C GLY A 232 -21.65 6.03 1.86
N GLN A 233 -21.69 6.41 3.14
CA GLN A 233 -20.58 7.11 3.80
C GLN A 233 -20.04 6.35 5.01
N GLN A 234 -20.84 5.56 5.68
CA GLN A 234 -20.48 4.93 6.95
C GLN A 234 -20.04 3.48 6.77
N VAL A 235 -19.00 3.11 7.51
CA VAL A 235 -18.51 1.73 7.68
C VAL A 235 -18.47 1.44 9.17
N VAL A 236 -19.16 0.39 9.61
CA VAL A 236 -19.11 -0.09 10.99
C VAL A 236 -18.17 -1.28 11.06
N ILE A 237 -17.22 -1.24 11.99
CA ILE A 237 -16.24 -2.31 12.22
C ILE A 237 -16.34 -2.76 13.66
N GLU A 238 -16.64 -4.03 13.87
CA GLU A 238 -16.61 -4.69 15.17
C GLU A 238 -15.36 -5.59 15.24
N ALA A 239 -14.54 -5.39 16.24
CA ALA A 239 -13.30 -6.15 16.42
C ALA A 239 -13.59 -7.43 17.22
N ASN A 240 -13.60 -8.59 16.55
CA ASN A 240 -13.79 -9.88 17.21
C ASN A 240 -12.57 -10.30 18.05
N SER A 241 -11.41 -9.76 17.75
CA SER A 241 -10.14 -9.86 18.47
C SER A 241 -9.40 -8.55 18.35
N ASP A 242 -8.30 -8.35 19.08
CA ASP A 242 -7.36 -7.27 18.76
C ASP A 242 -6.97 -7.38 17.29
N ALA A 243 -7.16 -6.30 16.54
CA ALA A 243 -6.99 -6.33 15.09
C ALA A 243 -6.16 -5.15 14.58
N THR A 244 -5.42 -5.44 13.51
CA THR A 244 -4.75 -4.45 12.67
C THR A 244 -5.43 -4.45 11.32
N VAL A 245 -5.96 -3.30 10.91
CA VAL A 245 -6.69 -3.15 9.66
C VAL A 245 -6.15 -1.94 8.90
N LEU A 246 -5.72 -2.15 7.66
CA LEU A 246 -5.40 -1.06 6.74
C LEU A 246 -6.67 -0.71 5.96
N LEU A 247 -7.15 0.52 6.14
CA LEU A 247 -8.28 1.06 5.40
C LEU A 247 -7.76 1.91 4.24
N LEU A 248 -8.22 1.58 3.05
CA LEU A 248 -7.98 2.31 1.81
C LEU A 248 -9.29 2.91 1.32
N SER A 249 -9.30 4.21 1.07
CA SER A 249 -10.44 4.89 0.43
C SER A 249 -9.93 6.00 -0.47
N GLY A 250 -10.54 6.18 -1.65
CA GLY A 250 -10.08 7.21 -2.57
C GLY A 250 -11.12 7.60 -3.60
N GLU A 251 -10.98 8.83 -4.09
CA GLU A 251 -11.76 9.28 -5.25
C GLU A 251 -11.36 8.47 -6.47
N PRO A 252 -12.30 7.79 -7.14
CA PRO A 252 -11.96 6.99 -8.32
C PRO A 252 -11.39 7.85 -9.44
N ILE A 253 -10.26 7.44 -9.99
CA ILE A 253 -9.76 7.99 -11.26
C ILE A 253 -10.54 7.31 -12.37
N GLU A 254 -11.46 8.03 -13.00
CA GLU A 254 -12.33 7.52 -14.06
C GLU A 254 -11.63 7.57 -15.44
N GLU A 255 -10.45 6.97 -15.49
CA GLU A 255 -9.59 6.89 -16.69
C GLU A 255 -9.24 5.42 -16.98
N PRO A 256 -8.88 5.09 -18.25
CA PRO A 256 -8.42 3.74 -18.57
C PRO A 256 -7.19 3.33 -17.74
N ILE A 257 -7.19 2.08 -17.30
CA ILE A 257 -6.03 1.45 -16.65
C ILE A 257 -5.50 0.41 -17.62
N VAL A 258 -4.34 0.70 -18.21
CA VAL A 258 -3.63 -0.23 -19.09
C VAL A 258 -2.30 -0.57 -18.45
N GLY A 259 -2.16 -1.82 -18.02
CA GLY A 259 -0.97 -2.29 -17.31
C GLY A 259 -0.21 -3.35 -18.09
N HIS A 260 1.11 -3.31 -17.99
CA HIS A 260 2.01 -4.39 -18.45
C HIS A 260 3.18 -4.48 -17.47
N GLY A 261 3.18 -5.54 -16.66
CA GLY A 261 4.21 -5.71 -15.63
C GLY A 261 4.32 -4.48 -14.72
N PRO A 262 5.49 -3.83 -14.67
CA PRO A 262 5.76 -2.69 -13.79
C PRO A 262 5.36 -1.32 -14.37
N PHE A 263 4.57 -1.30 -15.45
CA PHE A 263 4.10 -0.08 -16.10
C PHE A 263 2.58 -0.02 -16.09
N VAL A 264 2.00 1.10 -15.64
CA VAL A 264 0.56 1.33 -15.66
C VAL A 264 0.27 2.71 -16.24
N MET A 265 -0.28 2.71 -17.45
CA MET A 265 -0.57 3.92 -18.23
C MET A 265 -2.06 3.97 -18.61
N ASN A 266 -2.42 4.84 -19.54
CA ASN A 266 -3.80 4.98 -20.00
C ASN A 266 -4.06 4.36 -21.39
N SER A 267 -3.00 4.05 -22.15
CA SER A 267 -3.13 3.40 -23.47
C SER A 267 -2.03 2.37 -23.74
N HIS A 268 -2.22 1.52 -24.74
CA HIS A 268 -1.21 0.56 -25.17
C HIS A 268 0.00 1.24 -25.81
N GLU A 269 -0.19 2.35 -26.50
CA GLU A 269 0.87 3.15 -27.10
C GLU A 269 1.79 3.70 -26.00
N GLU A 270 1.24 4.16 -24.91
CA GLU A 270 2.02 4.63 -23.75
C GLU A 270 2.79 3.50 -23.06
N ILE A 271 2.26 2.27 -23.06
CA ILE A 271 3.00 1.09 -22.56
C ILE A 271 4.17 0.76 -23.49
N VAL A 272 3.97 0.77 -24.81
CA VAL A 272 5.07 0.56 -25.79
C VAL A 272 6.17 1.62 -25.57
N GLN A 273 5.78 2.89 -25.43
CA GLN A 273 6.72 3.96 -25.15
C GLN A 273 7.47 3.77 -23.82
N ALA A 274 6.79 3.25 -22.79
CA ALA A 274 7.43 2.96 -21.50
C ALA A 274 8.51 1.88 -21.62
N ILE A 275 8.23 0.84 -22.40
CA ILE A 275 9.19 -0.24 -22.68
C ILE A 275 10.39 0.28 -23.48
N ASP A 276 10.14 1.10 -24.50
CA ASP A 276 11.21 1.68 -25.33
C ASP A 276 12.09 2.65 -24.52
N ASP A 277 11.48 3.45 -23.67
CA ASP A 277 12.20 4.38 -22.79
C ASP A 277 13.06 3.63 -21.77
N PHE A 278 12.53 2.56 -21.17
CA PHE A 278 13.29 1.70 -20.27
C PHE A 278 14.48 1.05 -20.98
N ASN A 279 14.26 0.43 -22.13
CA ASN A 279 15.31 -0.23 -22.91
C ASN A 279 16.38 0.75 -23.42
N SER A 280 16.03 2.03 -23.56
CA SER A 280 16.94 3.10 -23.98
C SER A 280 17.65 3.79 -22.79
N GLY A 281 17.48 3.29 -21.56
CA GLY A 281 18.11 3.85 -20.36
C GLY A 281 17.54 5.18 -19.87
N ARG A 282 16.34 5.56 -20.29
CA ARG A 282 15.74 6.85 -19.92
C ARG A 282 15.18 6.91 -18.49
N PHE A 283 15.17 5.79 -17.78
CA PHE A 283 14.78 5.75 -16.35
C PHE A 283 15.96 6.05 -15.41
N GLY A 284 17.10 6.44 -15.98
CA GLY A 284 18.32 6.73 -15.23
C GLY A 284 19.19 5.50 -15.01
N VAL A 285 20.14 5.64 -14.11
CA VAL A 285 21.09 4.59 -13.73
C VAL A 285 21.17 4.57 -12.21
N MET A 286 21.20 3.38 -11.63
CA MET A 286 21.38 3.26 -10.18
C MET A 286 22.74 3.82 -9.77
N PRO A 287 22.82 4.63 -8.73
CA PRO A 287 24.09 5.11 -8.20
C PRO A 287 24.94 3.93 -7.70
N GLU A 288 26.26 4.03 -7.89
CA GLU A 288 27.24 3.04 -7.39
C GLU A 288 27.23 2.91 -5.86
#